data_6fa85851ac181c2c5b6a765cb24432e0
#
_entry.id   6fa85851ac181c2c5b6a765cb24432e0
#
_cell.length_a   1.000
_cell.length_b   1.000
_cell.length_c   1.000
_cell.angle_alpha   90.00
_cell.angle_beta   90.00
_cell.angle_gamma   90.00
#
_symmetry.space_group_name_H-M   'P 1'
#
loop_
_entity.id
_entity.type
_entity.pdbx_description
1 polymer ?
#
loop_
_entity_poly.entity_id
_entity_poly.type
_entity_poly.pdbx_seq_one_letter_code
_entity_poly.pdbx_strand_id
1 'polypeptide(L)'
;MLEVKALLFDVFGTVVDWRTGIAIEVQMIAKKYNIELNADDFADAWRAEYQPAMEQIRSGKRSFTILDILHLENLKKIAPRFNLNNLSNADLNFLVTAWHRLPGWPDSSQGLNKL
;
A
#
# COMPACT_ATOMS: atom_id res chain seq x y z
N MET A 1 20.02 22.19 27.03
CA MET A 1 18.95 21.94 26.04
C MET A 1 19.46 20.99 24.97
N LEU A 2 18.73 19.95 24.68
CA LEU A 2 19.10 19.03 23.62
C LEU A 2 18.69 19.61 22.27
N GLU A 3 19.60 19.56 21.32
CA GLU A 3 19.33 19.95 19.93
C GLU A 3 18.77 18.76 19.17
N VAL A 4 17.61 18.97 18.53
CA VAL A 4 17.01 17.93 17.69
C VAL A 4 17.73 17.89 16.35
N LYS A 5 18.29 16.74 16.02
CA LYS A 5 19.04 16.52 14.77
C LYS A 5 18.23 15.82 13.69
N ALA A 6 17.22 15.06 14.08
CA ALA A 6 16.38 14.31 13.17
C ALA A 6 15.01 14.04 13.75
N LEU A 7 14.04 13.86 12.89
CA LEU A 7 12.68 13.43 13.23
C LEU A 7 12.37 12.17 12.43
N LEU A 8 11.82 11.18 13.09
CA LEU A 8 11.41 9.92 12.47
C LEU A 8 9.89 9.84 12.49
N PHE A 9 9.32 9.49 11.34
CA PHE A 9 7.86 9.42 11.20
C PHE A 9 7.43 8.02 10.78
N ASP A 10 6.38 7.51 11.42
CA ASP A 10 5.53 6.48 10.85
C ASP A 10 4.76 7.10 9.69
N VAL A 11 4.59 6.38 8.59
CA VAL A 11 4.00 6.95 7.37
C VAL A 11 2.59 6.43 7.11
N PHE A 12 2.43 5.11 6.97
CA PHE A 12 1.13 4.53 6.62
C PHE A 12 0.14 4.65 7.78
N GLY A 13 -0.88 5.48 7.60
CA GLY A 13 -1.90 5.75 8.60
C GLY A 13 -1.58 6.96 9.48
N THR A 14 -0.32 7.37 9.57
CA THR A 14 0.11 8.54 10.35
C THR A 14 0.19 9.79 9.47
N VAL A 15 0.91 9.71 8.35
CA VAL A 15 1.11 10.83 7.42
C VAL A 15 0.15 10.73 6.23
N VAL A 16 -0.11 9.53 5.75
CA VAL A 16 -0.95 9.28 4.56
C VAL A 16 -2.13 8.37 4.88
N ASP A 17 -3.24 8.62 4.21
CA ASP A 17 -4.44 7.78 4.27
C ASP A 17 -4.33 6.65 3.24
N TRP A 18 -3.61 5.59 3.61
CA TRP A 18 -3.36 4.47 2.70
C TRP A 18 -4.66 3.73 2.33
N ARG A 19 -5.57 3.54 3.29
CA ARG A 19 -6.79 2.73 3.07
C ARG A 19 -7.69 3.35 2.02
N THR A 20 -7.99 4.63 2.15
CA THR A 20 -8.79 5.37 1.17
C THR A 20 -8.08 5.45 -0.18
N GLY A 21 -6.78 5.72 -0.17
CA GLY A 21 -5.98 5.82 -1.40
C GLY A 21 -5.99 4.51 -2.20
N ILE A 22 -5.74 3.39 -1.55
CA ILE A 22 -5.76 2.08 -2.22
C ILE A 22 -7.18 1.72 -2.68
N ALA A 23 -8.19 2.00 -1.85
CA ALA A 23 -9.58 1.72 -2.21
C ALA A 23 -10.02 2.46 -3.48
N ILE A 24 -9.65 3.73 -3.62
CA ILE A 24 -9.93 4.51 -4.83
C ILE A 24 -9.27 3.89 -6.06
N GLU A 25 -7.99 3.53 -5.95
CA GLU A 25 -7.23 2.98 -7.08
C GLU A 25 -7.78 1.62 -7.52
N VAL A 26 -8.09 0.72 -6.58
CA VAL A 26 -8.65 -0.59 -6.95
C VAL A 26 -10.05 -0.46 -7.52
N GLN A 27 -10.83 0.51 -7.06
CA GLN A 27 -12.16 0.75 -7.61
C GLN A 27 -12.11 1.16 -9.08
N MET A 28 -11.11 1.94 -9.47
CA MET A 28 -10.89 2.32 -10.87
C MET A 28 -10.58 1.08 -11.73
N ILE A 29 -9.73 0.19 -11.24
CA ILE A 29 -9.40 -1.06 -11.93
C ILE A 29 -10.64 -1.97 -12.01
N ALA A 30 -11.38 -2.11 -10.93
CA ALA A 30 -12.59 -2.93 -10.89
C ALA A 30 -13.61 -2.46 -11.93
N LYS A 31 -13.81 -1.17 -12.07
CA LYS A 31 -14.68 -0.60 -13.10
C LYS A 31 -14.22 -0.94 -14.51
N LYS A 32 -12.92 -0.84 -14.77
CA LYS A 32 -12.34 -1.17 -16.07
C LYS A 32 -12.61 -2.62 -16.48
N TYR A 33 -12.58 -3.54 -15.52
CA TYR A 33 -12.80 -4.97 -15.76
C TYR A 33 -14.25 -5.40 -15.51
N ASN A 34 -15.12 -4.44 -15.17
CA ASN A 34 -16.52 -4.72 -14.87
C ASN A 34 -16.70 -5.70 -13.71
N ILE A 35 -15.88 -5.53 -12.66
CA ILE A 35 -15.84 -6.37 -11.47
C ILE A 35 -16.44 -5.60 -10.30
N GLU A 36 -17.36 -6.25 -9.56
CA GLU A 36 -17.84 -5.73 -8.29
C GLU A 36 -16.98 -6.27 -7.15
N LEU A 37 -16.49 -5.37 -6.30
CA LEU A 37 -15.75 -5.74 -5.09
C LEU A 37 -15.93 -4.67 -4.02
N ASN A 38 -15.70 -5.07 -2.78
CA ASN A 38 -15.59 -4.12 -1.69
C ASN A 38 -14.14 -3.59 -1.66
N ALA A 39 -13.99 -2.32 -2.06
CA ALA A 39 -12.66 -1.71 -2.19
C ALA A 39 -11.94 -1.56 -0.84
N ASP A 40 -12.68 -1.28 0.23
CA ASP A 40 -12.11 -1.18 1.58
C ASP A 40 -11.60 -2.54 2.07
N ASP A 41 -12.36 -3.60 1.85
CA ASP A 41 -11.93 -4.97 2.19
C ASP A 41 -10.69 -5.37 1.39
N PHE A 42 -10.60 -4.96 0.12
CA PHE A 42 -9.41 -5.20 -0.69
C PHE A 42 -8.19 -4.49 -0.10
N ALA A 43 -8.33 -3.22 0.26
CA ALA A 43 -7.24 -2.45 0.86
C ALA A 43 -6.77 -3.11 2.16
N ASP A 44 -7.71 -3.51 3.01
CA ASP A 44 -7.42 -4.20 4.28
C ASP A 44 -6.71 -5.53 4.05
N ALA A 45 -7.19 -6.34 3.09
CA ALA A 45 -6.59 -7.63 2.77
C ALA A 45 -5.16 -7.49 2.24
N TRP A 46 -4.92 -6.52 1.36
CA TRP A 46 -3.59 -6.26 0.85
C TRP A 46 -2.64 -5.81 1.96
N ARG A 47 -3.10 -4.89 2.78
CA ARG A 47 -2.30 -4.38 3.92
C ARG A 47 -1.99 -5.48 4.94
N ALA A 48 -2.91 -6.42 5.15
CA ALA A 48 -2.71 -7.52 6.09
C ALA A 48 -1.54 -8.43 5.71
N GLU A 49 -1.15 -8.48 4.44
CA GLU A 49 0.00 -9.27 3.98
C GLU A 49 1.35 -8.60 4.25
N TYR A 50 1.36 -7.33 4.61
CA TYR A 50 2.59 -6.55 4.78
C TYR A 50 3.47 -7.08 5.91
N GLN A 51 2.94 -7.24 7.12
CA GLN A 51 3.73 -7.69 8.27
C GLN A 51 4.28 -9.11 8.10
N PRO A 52 3.49 -10.09 7.63
CA PRO A 52 4.07 -11.42 7.37
C PRO A 52 5.19 -11.40 6.32
N ALA A 53 5.07 -10.59 5.26
CA ALA A 53 6.10 -10.47 4.24
C ALA A 53 7.37 -9.84 4.81
N MET A 54 7.24 -8.80 5.62
CA MET A 54 8.37 -8.16 6.28
C MET A 54 9.05 -9.10 7.27
N GLU A 55 8.28 -9.93 7.98
CA GLU A 55 8.82 -10.89 8.94
C GLU A 55 9.73 -11.93 8.30
N GLN A 56 9.45 -12.34 7.07
CA GLN A 56 10.34 -13.24 6.35
C GLN A 56 11.75 -12.66 6.18
N ILE A 57 11.83 -11.35 5.99
CA ILE A 57 13.10 -10.64 5.86
C ILE A 57 13.73 -10.40 7.24
N ARG A 58 12.96 -9.93 8.22
CA ARG A 58 13.46 -9.67 9.58
C ARG A 58 14.03 -10.94 10.23
N SER A 59 13.38 -12.08 10.01
CA SER A 59 13.81 -13.38 10.58
C SER A 59 14.99 -14.01 9.86
N GLY A 60 15.40 -13.46 8.72
CA GLY A 60 16.48 -14.00 7.91
C GLY A 60 16.07 -15.13 6.97
N LYS A 61 14.78 -15.50 6.92
CA LYS A 61 14.27 -16.54 6.00
C LYS A 61 14.30 -16.11 4.54
N ARG A 62 14.28 -14.81 4.31
CA ARG A 62 14.34 -14.21 2.98
C ARG A 62 15.38 -13.08 2.99
N SER A 63 16.21 -13.02 1.94
CA SER A 63 17.16 -11.93 1.76
C SER A 63 16.42 -10.60 1.51
N PHE A 64 17.11 -9.48 1.67
CA PHE A 64 16.54 -8.16 1.43
C PHE A 64 15.82 -8.11 0.08
N THR A 65 14.60 -7.58 0.12
CA THR A 65 13.73 -7.41 -1.05
C THR A 65 13.06 -6.05 -0.95
N ILE A 66 13.06 -5.29 -2.04
CA ILE A 66 12.42 -3.98 -2.04
C ILE A 66 10.90 -4.13 -1.86
N LEU A 67 10.28 -3.13 -1.25
CA LEU A 67 8.88 -3.17 -0.87
C LEU A 67 7.94 -3.34 -2.07
N ASP A 68 8.26 -2.74 -3.22
CA ASP A 68 7.42 -2.88 -4.42
C ASP A 68 7.30 -4.32 -4.89
N ILE A 69 8.36 -5.11 -4.75
CA ILE A 69 8.31 -6.55 -5.09
C ILE A 69 7.40 -7.28 -4.11
N LEU A 70 7.50 -6.98 -2.82
CA LEU A 70 6.63 -7.57 -1.80
C LEU A 70 5.17 -7.19 -2.04
N HIS A 71 4.89 -5.95 -2.38
CA HIS A 71 3.54 -5.50 -2.70
C HIS A 71 2.96 -6.22 -3.92
N LEU A 72 3.77 -6.44 -4.95
CA LEU A 72 3.31 -7.19 -6.13
C LEU A 72 2.98 -8.64 -5.78
N GLU A 73 3.85 -9.31 -5.04
CA GLU A 73 3.63 -10.70 -4.60
C GLU A 73 2.37 -10.79 -3.73
N ASN A 74 2.21 -9.86 -2.79
CA ASN A 74 1.05 -9.82 -1.92
C ASN A 74 -0.24 -9.53 -2.71
N LEU A 75 -0.18 -8.65 -3.69
CA LEU A 75 -1.30 -8.36 -4.58
C LEU A 75 -1.73 -9.62 -5.33
N LYS A 76 -0.78 -10.34 -5.93
CA LYS A 76 -1.08 -11.59 -6.64
C LYS A 76 -1.68 -12.65 -5.72
N LYS A 77 -1.28 -12.66 -4.45
CA LYS A 77 -1.78 -13.60 -3.45
C LYS A 77 -3.26 -13.33 -3.11
N ILE A 78 -3.65 -12.08 -2.96
CA ILE A 78 -5.02 -11.73 -2.56
C ILE A 78 -5.96 -11.54 -3.75
N ALA A 79 -5.45 -11.25 -4.94
CA ALA A 79 -6.25 -10.91 -6.12
C ALA A 79 -7.35 -11.93 -6.45
N PRO A 80 -7.12 -13.26 -6.38
CA PRO A 80 -8.17 -14.23 -6.66
C PRO A 80 -9.40 -14.11 -5.75
N ARG A 81 -9.22 -13.65 -4.52
CA ARG A 81 -10.33 -13.47 -3.57
C ARG A 81 -11.29 -12.35 -4.00
N PHE A 82 -10.84 -11.47 -4.88
CA PHE A 82 -11.59 -10.32 -5.37
C PHE A 82 -11.86 -10.39 -6.88
N ASN A 83 -11.68 -11.54 -7.48
CA ASN A 83 -11.83 -11.77 -8.93
C ASN A 83 -10.89 -10.89 -9.79
N LEU A 84 -9.73 -10.55 -9.26
CA LEU A 84 -8.71 -9.73 -9.92
C LEU A 84 -7.53 -10.54 -10.45
N ASN A 85 -7.68 -11.85 -10.60
CA ASN A 85 -6.60 -12.75 -11.00
C ASN A 85 -6.25 -12.69 -12.50
N ASN A 86 -6.99 -11.93 -13.30
CA ASN A 86 -6.75 -11.79 -14.75
C ASN A 86 -6.31 -10.38 -15.16
N LEU A 87 -5.76 -9.60 -14.24
CA LEU A 87 -5.27 -8.26 -14.54
C LEU A 87 -4.05 -8.33 -15.47
N SER A 88 -3.96 -7.37 -16.40
CA SER A 88 -2.77 -7.20 -17.21
C SER A 88 -1.57 -6.81 -16.35
N ASN A 89 -0.35 -7.02 -16.87
CA ASN A 89 0.86 -6.58 -16.17
C ASN A 89 0.86 -5.06 -15.94
N ALA A 90 0.33 -4.29 -16.89
CA ALA A 90 0.21 -2.84 -16.75
C ALA A 90 -0.70 -2.46 -15.58
N ASP A 91 -1.84 -3.14 -15.43
CA ASP A 91 -2.79 -2.85 -14.35
C ASP A 91 -2.27 -3.34 -12.99
N LEU A 92 -1.58 -4.47 -12.95
CA LEU A 92 -0.89 -4.92 -11.72
C LEU A 92 0.14 -3.87 -11.29
N ASN A 93 0.93 -3.37 -12.22
CA ASN A 93 1.96 -2.37 -11.93
C ASN A 93 1.33 -1.03 -11.49
N PHE A 94 0.22 -0.64 -12.10
CA PHE A 94 -0.53 0.54 -11.69
C PHE A 94 -0.97 0.43 -10.23
N LEU A 95 -1.52 -0.72 -9.83
CA LEU A 95 -1.93 -0.93 -8.44
C LEU A 95 -0.74 -0.94 -7.48
N VAL A 96 0.36 -1.61 -7.83
CA VAL A 96 1.56 -1.63 -6.98
C VAL A 96 2.09 -0.22 -6.74
N THR A 97 2.15 0.60 -7.79
CA THR A 97 2.63 1.98 -7.66
C THR A 97 1.62 2.92 -7.00
N ALA A 98 0.39 2.46 -6.72
CA ALA A 98 -0.57 3.23 -5.93
C ALA A 98 -0.02 3.55 -4.54
N TRP A 99 0.81 2.69 -3.96
CA TRP A 99 1.48 2.94 -2.69
C TRP A 99 2.42 4.15 -2.74
N HIS A 100 2.82 4.60 -3.94
CA HIS A 100 3.63 5.80 -4.14
C HIS A 100 2.78 7.08 -4.31
N ARG A 101 1.46 6.96 -4.42
CA ARG A 101 0.53 8.06 -4.72
C ARG A 101 -0.50 8.28 -3.63
N LEU A 102 -0.24 7.82 -2.43
CA LEU A 102 -1.21 7.88 -1.33
C LEU A 102 -1.50 9.32 -0.93
N PRO A 103 -2.77 9.68 -0.67
CA PRO A 103 -3.10 11.03 -0.22
C PRO A 103 -2.62 11.24 1.22
N GLY A 104 -2.08 12.42 1.50
CA GLY A 104 -1.82 12.84 2.88
C GLY A 104 -3.12 13.12 3.61
N TRP A 105 -3.11 13.00 4.95
CA TRP A 105 -4.20 13.52 5.75
C TRP A 105 -4.29 15.04 5.55
N PRO A 106 -5.48 15.67 5.77
CA PRO A 106 -5.66 17.10 5.52
C PRO A 106 -4.65 18.02 6.20
N ASP A 107 -4.10 17.59 7.35
CA ASP A 107 -3.14 18.36 8.14
C ASP A 107 -1.68 17.98 7.90
N SER A 108 -1.40 16.95 7.08
CA SER A 108 -0.05 16.39 6.96
C SER A 108 0.95 17.39 6.36
N SER A 109 0.61 18.01 5.23
CA SER A 109 1.52 18.96 4.56
C SER A 109 1.80 20.17 5.44
N GLN A 110 0.76 20.76 6.03
CA GLN A 110 0.92 21.91 6.91
C GLN A 110 1.70 21.54 8.17
N GLY A 111 1.40 20.39 8.77
CA GLY A 111 2.09 19.93 9.97
C GLY A 111 3.59 19.73 9.73
N LEU A 112 3.94 19.06 8.63
CA LEU A 112 5.34 18.82 8.25
C LEU A 112 6.07 20.14 7.92
N ASN A 113 5.40 21.07 7.25
CA ASN A 113 5.99 22.37 6.91
C ASN A 113 6.31 23.23 8.13
N LYS A 114 5.63 23.01 9.26
CA LYS A 114 5.88 23.76 10.51
C LYS A 114 7.07 23.22 11.30
N LEU A 115 7.60 22.09 10.92
CA LEU A 115 8.78 21.51 11.55
C LEU A 115 10.06 22.08 10.96
#